data_28c48257bfc12baa4b13d932eb5cc9e3
#
_entry.id   28c48257bfc12baa4b13d932eb5cc9e3
#
_cell.length_a   1.000
_cell.length_b   1.000
_cell.length_c   1.000
_cell.angle_alpha   90.00
_cell.angle_beta   90.00
_cell.angle_gamma   90.00
#
_symmetry.space_group_name_H-M   'P 1'
#
loop_
_entity.id
_entity.type
_entity.pdbx_description
1 polymer ?
#
loop_
_entity_poly.entity_id
_entity_poly.type
_entity_poly.pdbx_seq_one_letter_code
_entity_poly.pdbx_strand_id
1 'polypeptide(L)'
;YWQPYGWDYGQITYTVQDNVCEVQGLLRGNTWNHLATLPSDCRPSGREIFNMNNHQYTSRVDVLSNGEIHWVTGGSSHGWLSLTGIVFVTNAGPKTGLPFNNGYTNYGHSYEGPYYSKINNECILGGLIGGGNGNNHVGTLPAGCRPRQGLLFNVNNHQCTMRLHVATDGRIHRETGHCHAWTSLAGVTFPASEATKTTLQLSNGWKGYGGYWGTPYYSLIKGECIVQGLISGNKWGWIATLPDACRPHYRLIFNLNNHQYTSRVDVLPNGEIHWIAGGNHHGWLSLTG
;
A
#
# COMPACT_ATOMS: atom_id res chain seq x y z
N TYR A 1 -22.57 -11.18 -8.05
CA TYR A 1 -21.99 -11.70 -6.81
C TYR A 1 -20.48 -11.80 -6.98
N TRP A 2 -19.73 -11.39 -5.93
CA TRP A 2 -18.28 -11.53 -5.88
C TRP A 2 -17.91 -12.91 -5.34
N GLN A 3 -16.83 -13.49 -5.88
CA GLN A 3 -16.31 -14.79 -5.49
C GLN A 3 -14.77 -14.74 -5.49
N PRO A 4 -14.09 -15.59 -4.72
CA PRO A 4 -12.65 -15.78 -4.89
C PRO A 4 -12.34 -16.11 -6.34
N TYR A 5 -11.24 -15.55 -6.88
CA TYR A 5 -10.83 -15.83 -8.24
C TYR A 5 -10.46 -17.32 -8.41
N GLY A 6 -9.89 -17.90 -7.35
CA GLY A 6 -9.44 -19.29 -7.34
C GLY A 6 -8.14 -19.51 -8.11
N TRP A 7 -7.87 -20.76 -8.47
CA TRP A 7 -6.65 -21.17 -9.18
C TRP A 7 -5.41 -20.74 -8.39
N ASP A 8 -4.40 -20.22 -9.06
CA ASP A 8 -3.14 -19.75 -8.46
C ASP A 8 -3.32 -18.61 -7.44
N TYR A 9 -4.47 -17.94 -7.42
CA TYR A 9 -4.76 -16.80 -6.54
C TYR A 9 -5.44 -17.18 -5.21
N GLY A 10 -5.82 -18.44 -5.05
CA GLY A 10 -6.41 -18.97 -3.81
C GLY A 10 -7.72 -18.31 -3.38
N GLN A 11 -7.92 -18.31 -2.07
CA GLN A 11 -9.06 -17.68 -1.40
C GLN A 11 -8.71 -16.25 -0.95
N ILE A 12 -9.73 -15.43 -0.69
CA ILE A 12 -9.52 -14.20 0.08
C ILE A 12 -9.27 -14.58 1.53
N THR A 13 -8.22 -14.03 2.08
CA THR A 13 -7.83 -14.26 3.47
C THR A 13 -7.63 -12.94 4.20
N TYR A 14 -7.82 -12.97 5.49
CA TYR A 14 -7.41 -11.90 6.40
C TYR A 14 -6.61 -12.50 7.55
N THR A 15 -5.74 -11.68 8.13
CA THR A 15 -5.03 -11.97 9.38
C THR A 15 -5.18 -10.81 10.33
N VAL A 16 -5.21 -11.09 11.62
CA VAL A 16 -5.15 -10.09 12.68
C VAL A 16 -4.00 -10.45 13.61
N GLN A 17 -3.01 -9.59 13.68
CA GLN A 17 -1.87 -9.78 14.57
C GLN A 17 -1.52 -8.46 15.25
N ASP A 18 -1.43 -8.46 16.58
CA ASP A 18 -1.10 -7.28 17.39
C ASP A 18 -1.96 -6.04 17.04
N ASN A 19 -3.25 -6.26 16.75
CA ASN A 19 -4.22 -5.25 16.29
C ASN A 19 -3.94 -4.67 14.89
N VAL A 20 -3.13 -5.30 14.08
CA VAL A 20 -3.01 -5.01 12.65
C VAL A 20 -3.86 -6.02 11.88
N CYS A 21 -4.75 -5.53 11.05
CA CYS A 21 -5.53 -6.36 10.13
C CYS A 21 -4.97 -6.23 8.72
N GLU A 22 -4.66 -7.37 8.10
CA GLU A 22 -4.30 -7.49 6.69
C GLU A 22 -5.36 -8.26 5.93
N VAL A 23 -5.63 -7.85 4.68
CA VAL A 23 -6.49 -8.57 3.75
C VAL A 23 -5.74 -8.79 2.45
N GLN A 24 -5.82 -9.98 1.91
CA GLN A 24 -5.16 -10.32 0.65
C GLN A 24 -5.94 -11.32 -0.19
N GLY A 25 -5.64 -11.33 -1.48
CA GLY A 25 -6.20 -12.25 -2.46
C GLY A 25 -6.91 -11.53 -3.59
N LEU A 26 -7.46 -12.31 -4.51
CA LEU A 26 -8.09 -11.84 -5.73
C LEU A 26 -9.55 -12.25 -5.79
N LEU A 27 -10.44 -11.27 -6.01
CA LEU A 27 -11.86 -11.48 -6.26
C LEU A 27 -12.17 -11.43 -7.75
N ARG A 28 -13.12 -12.27 -8.21
CA ARG A 28 -13.76 -12.13 -9.52
C ARG A 28 -15.21 -11.69 -9.36
N GLY A 29 -15.64 -10.79 -10.22
CA GLY A 29 -16.97 -10.21 -10.25
C GLY A 29 -16.97 -8.96 -11.12
N ASN A 30 -18.14 -8.39 -11.34
CA ASN A 30 -18.30 -7.23 -12.22
C ASN A 30 -19.29 -6.19 -11.69
N THR A 31 -19.73 -6.33 -10.44
CA THR A 31 -20.66 -5.39 -9.83
C THR A 31 -19.90 -4.52 -8.83
N TRP A 32 -20.00 -3.21 -9.01
CA TRP A 32 -19.55 -2.24 -8.00
C TRP A 32 -20.32 -2.44 -6.70
N ASN A 33 -19.79 -1.99 -5.59
CA ASN A 33 -20.43 -1.98 -4.29
C ASN A 33 -19.82 -3.00 -3.32
N HIS A 34 -20.64 -3.66 -2.52
CA HIS A 34 -20.22 -4.57 -1.46
C HIS A 34 -19.47 -5.79 -2.00
N LEU A 35 -18.25 -6.00 -1.51
CA LEU A 35 -17.37 -7.10 -1.88
C LEU A 35 -17.37 -8.23 -0.84
N ALA A 36 -17.17 -7.86 0.43
CA ALA A 36 -17.04 -8.78 1.57
C ALA A 36 -17.29 -8.03 2.88
N THR A 37 -17.40 -8.77 3.99
CA THR A 37 -17.49 -8.20 5.34
C THR A 37 -16.46 -8.85 6.25
N LEU A 38 -15.61 -8.03 6.87
CA LEU A 38 -14.61 -8.45 7.85
C LEU A 38 -15.25 -8.72 9.22
N PRO A 39 -14.75 -9.67 10.00
CA PRO A 39 -15.22 -9.93 11.36
C PRO A 39 -14.87 -8.78 12.31
N SER A 40 -15.42 -8.83 13.52
CA SER A 40 -15.36 -7.72 14.48
C SER A 40 -13.94 -7.35 14.95
N ASP A 41 -13.02 -8.29 14.95
CA ASP A 41 -11.62 -8.12 15.34
C ASP A 41 -10.75 -7.51 14.24
N CYS A 42 -11.25 -7.48 12.99
CA CYS A 42 -10.58 -6.94 11.82
C CYS A 42 -11.37 -5.74 11.26
N ARG A 43 -11.68 -4.75 12.08
CA ARG A 43 -12.42 -3.55 11.68
C ARG A 43 -11.68 -2.27 12.04
N PRO A 44 -11.64 -1.26 11.17
CA PRO A 44 -11.10 0.06 11.50
C PRO A 44 -12.08 0.84 12.38
N SER A 45 -11.63 1.90 13.06
CA SER A 45 -12.49 2.78 13.86
C SER A 45 -13.37 3.68 12.99
N GLY A 46 -12.86 4.09 11.84
CA GLY A 46 -13.56 4.88 10.83
C GLY A 46 -13.36 4.29 9.44
N ARG A 47 -13.96 4.91 8.43
CA ARG A 47 -13.83 4.48 7.03
C ARG A 47 -12.42 4.73 6.52
N GLU A 48 -11.75 3.69 6.02
CA GLU A 48 -10.42 3.74 5.39
C GLU A 48 -10.54 3.57 3.87
N ILE A 49 -9.72 4.28 3.10
CA ILE A 49 -9.73 4.24 1.63
C ILE A 49 -8.42 3.65 1.11
N PHE A 50 -8.50 2.57 0.36
CA PHE A 50 -7.34 1.86 -0.20
C PHE A 50 -7.25 2.01 -1.71
N ASN A 51 -6.01 1.97 -2.22
CA ASN A 51 -5.67 2.05 -3.63
C ASN A 51 -5.38 0.67 -4.19
N MET A 52 -6.37 0.01 -4.73
CA MET A 52 -6.30 -1.39 -5.14
C MET A 52 -6.06 -1.55 -6.64
N ASN A 53 -5.59 -2.73 -7.06
CA ASN A 53 -5.24 -3.02 -8.44
C ASN A 53 -6.37 -3.68 -9.22
N ASN A 54 -6.64 -3.13 -10.40
CA ASN A 54 -7.41 -3.76 -11.47
C ASN A 54 -6.58 -3.74 -12.77
N HIS A 55 -5.51 -4.54 -12.81
CA HIS A 55 -4.54 -4.66 -13.91
C HIS A 55 -3.69 -3.39 -14.07
N GLN A 56 -3.83 -2.63 -15.17
CA GLN A 56 -3.15 -1.35 -15.36
C GLN A 56 -3.89 -0.16 -14.74
N TYR A 57 -5.02 -0.41 -14.09
CA TYR A 57 -5.86 0.63 -13.50
C TYR A 57 -5.86 0.57 -11.98
N THR A 58 -6.03 1.75 -11.38
CA THR A 58 -6.27 1.88 -9.95
C THR A 58 -7.77 1.81 -9.64
N SER A 59 -8.11 1.22 -8.52
CA SER A 59 -9.48 1.13 -8.00
C SER A 59 -9.51 1.61 -6.57
N ARG A 60 -10.50 2.41 -6.24
CA ARG A 60 -10.78 2.79 -4.85
C ARG A 60 -11.61 1.71 -4.18
N VAL A 61 -11.08 1.17 -3.09
CA VAL A 61 -11.77 0.26 -2.19
C VAL A 61 -11.83 0.89 -0.81
N ASP A 62 -13.01 0.93 -0.22
CA ASP A 62 -13.23 1.46 1.11
C ASP A 62 -13.55 0.32 2.08
N VAL A 63 -12.91 0.33 3.25
CA VAL A 63 -13.24 -0.53 4.39
C VAL A 63 -13.96 0.32 5.42
N LEU A 64 -15.21 -0.05 5.71
CA LEU A 64 -16.10 0.68 6.63
C LEU A 64 -15.89 0.22 8.08
N SER A 65 -16.26 1.04 9.05
CA SER A 65 -16.14 0.71 10.48
C SER A 65 -16.99 -0.50 10.92
N ASN A 66 -18.01 -0.88 10.14
CA ASN A 66 -18.77 -2.12 10.34
C ASN A 66 -18.10 -3.36 9.71
N GLY A 67 -16.96 -3.18 9.07
CA GLY A 67 -16.18 -4.24 8.39
C GLY A 67 -16.55 -4.47 6.93
N GLU A 68 -17.55 -3.81 6.38
CA GLU A 68 -17.89 -3.94 4.96
C GLU A 68 -16.76 -3.40 4.07
N ILE A 69 -16.40 -4.14 3.06
CA ILE A 69 -15.45 -3.75 2.00
C ILE A 69 -16.25 -3.41 0.75
N HIS A 70 -16.05 -2.20 0.24
CA HIS A 70 -16.79 -1.69 -0.91
C HIS A 70 -15.84 -1.26 -2.04
N TRP A 71 -16.11 -1.68 -3.26
CA TRP A 71 -15.53 -1.07 -4.46
C TRP A 71 -16.32 0.18 -4.81
N VAL A 72 -15.67 1.34 -4.77
CA VAL A 72 -16.35 2.64 -4.88
C VAL A 72 -16.23 3.25 -6.28
N THR A 73 -15.02 3.23 -6.86
CA THR A 73 -14.75 3.82 -8.19
C THR A 73 -13.40 3.37 -8.72
N GLY A 74 -13.07 3.73 -9.95
CA GLY A 74 -11.79 3.44 -10.60
C GLY A 74 -11.89 2.31 -11.63
N GLY A 75 -10.77 1.64 -11.91
CA GLY A 75 -10.69 0.62 -12.94
C GLY A 75 -11.66 -0.52 -12.74
N SER A 76 -12.46 -0.81 -13.76
CA SER A 76 -13.44 -1.89 -13.79
C SER A 76 -13.40 -2.68 -15.10
N SER A 77 -12.34 -2.49 -15.89
CA SER A 77 -12.20 -3.10 -17.24
C SER A 77 -11.96 -4.61 -17.19
N HIS A 78 -11.50 -5.10 -16.06
CA HIS A 78 -11.26 -6.53 -15.82
C HIS A 78 -12.29 -7.05 -14.82
N GLY A 79 -12.82 -8.22 -15.03
CA GLY A 79 -13.80 -8.86 -14.16
C GLY A 79 -13.21 -9.39 -12.85
N TRP A 80 -12.28 -8.66 -12.24
CA TRP A 80 -11.61 -9.01 -11.00
C TRP A 80 -11.06 -7.77 -10.27
N LEU A 81 -10.77 -7.92 -8.99
CA LEU A 81 -10.17 -6.90 -8.15
C LEU A 81 -9.24 -7.55 -7.11
N SER A 82 -8.02 -7.02 -6.97
CA SER A 82 -7.13 -7.43 -5.88
C SER A 82 -7.48 -6.69 -4.59
N LEU A 83 -7.48 -7.43 -3.47
CA LEU A 83 -7.55 -6.86 -2.12
C LEU A 83 -6.19 -6.90 -1.39
N THR A 84 -5.14 -7.37 -2.07
CA THR A 84 -3.78 -7.44 -1.50
C THR A 84 -3.22 -6.04 -1.29
N GLY A 85 -2.74 -5.77 -0.06
CA GLY A 85 -2.24 -4.46 0.36
C GLY A 85 -3.25 -3.65 1.19
N ILE A 86 -4.41 -4.22 1.54
CA ILE A 86 -5.27 -3.66 2.58
C ILE A 86 -4.64 -4.00 3.93
N VAL A 87 -4.02 -3.01 4.56
CA VAL A 87 -3.39 -3.09 5.90
C VAL A 87 -3.84 -1.89 6.71
N PHE A 88 -4.31 -2.12 7.93
CA PHE A 88 -4.72 -1.06 8.84
C PHE A 88 -4.67 -1.49 10.30
N VAL A 89 -4.56 -0.53 11.19
CA VAL A 89 -4.69 -0.76 12.64
C VAL A 89 -6.17 -0.86 12.99
N THR A 90 -6.57 -1.93 13.67
CA THR A 90 -7.96 -2.17 14.04
C THR A 90 -8.49 -1.13 15.03
N ASN A 91 -9.80 -1.13 15.29
CA ASN A 91 -10.43 -0.24 16.26
C ASN A 91 -9.91 -0.42 17.69
N ALA A 92 -9.34 -1.58 18.03
CA ALA A 92 -8.73 -1.87 19.32
C ALA A 92 -7.24 -1.51 19.40
N GLY A 93 -6.60 -1.21 18.28
CA GLY A 93 -5.16 -0.97 18.21
C GLY A 93 -4.74 0.45 18.58
N PRO A 94 -3.47 0.64 18.94
CA PRO A 94 -2.94 1.95 19.30
C PRO A 94 -2.80 2.84 18.07
N LYS A 95 -3.38 4.03 18.12
CA LYS A 95 -3.28 5.05 17.07
C LYS A 95 -2.86 6.39 17.68
N THR A 96 -1.88 7.03 17.06
CA THR A 96 -1.47 8.40 17.43
C THR A 96 -1.81 9.33 16.28
N GLY A 97 -2.50 10.44 16.56
CA GLY A 97 -2.85 11.42 15.54
C GLY A 97 -1.61 11.98 14.82
N LEU A 98 -1.67 12.04 13.50
CA LEU A 98 -0.59 12.60 12.70
C LEU A 98 -0.53 14.13 12.88
N PRO A 99 0.63 14.72 13.29
CA PRO A 99 0.77 16.16 13.33
C PRO A 99 0.83 16.74 11.91
N PHE A 100 -0.03 17.71 11.65
CA PHE A 100 -0.15 18.36 10.33
C PHE A 100 0.71 19.60 10.18
N ASN A 101 1.04 19.91 8.92
CA ASN A 101 1.69 21.13 8.49
C ASN A 101 0.91 21.75 7.32
N ASN A 102 1.20 23.00 7.01
CA ASN A 102 0.79 23.66 5.78
C ASN A 102 -0.73 23.65 5.50
N GLY A 103 -1.56 23.77 6.54
CA GLY A 103 -3.01 23.83 6.39
C GLY A 103 -3.69 22.50 6.05
N TYR A 104 -2.97 21.38 6.14
CA TYR A 104 -3.60 20.07 6.09
C TYR A 104 -4.36 19.78 7.38
N THR A 105 -5.45 19.04 7.26
CA THR A 105 -6.35 18.72 8.36
C THR A 105 -6.91 17.32 8.24
N ASN A 106 -7.50 16.82 9.33
CA ASN A 106 -8.37 15.67 9.27
C ASN A 106 -9.56 15.98 8.34
N TYR A 107 -9.83 15.09 7.39
CA TYR A 107 -10.98 15.23 6.49
C TYR A 107 -12.32 15.15 7.25
N GLY A 108 -12.36 14.35 8.32
CA GLY A 108 -13.53 14.24 9.18
C GLY A 108 -14.65 13.34 8.65
N HIS A 109 -15.89 13.64 9.06
CA HIS A 109 -17.07 12.84 8.76
C HIS A 109 -16.95 11.39 9.29
N SER A 110 -17.35 10.39 8.51
CA SER A 110 -17.24 8.96 8.85
C SER A 110 -15.88 8.33 8.55
N TYR A 111 -14.95 9.12 8.02
CA TYR A 111 -13.60 8.63 7.69
C TYR A 111 -12.72 8.54 8.92
N GLU A 112 -11.80 7.57 8.90
CA GLU A 112 -10.77 7.45 9.93
C GLU A 112 -9.92 8.72 9.96
N GLY A 113 -9.66 9.23 11.17
CA GLY A 113 -8.75 10.36 11.37
C GLY A 113 -7.32 9.95 11.04
N PRO A 114 -6.52 10.85 10.42
CA PRO A 114 -5.14 10.53 10.08
C PRO A 114 -4.30 10.17 11.29
N TYR A 115 -3.67 9.00 11.25
CA TYR A 115 -2.87 8.46 12.34
C TYR A 115 -1.57 7.83 11.82
N TYR A 116 -0.65 7.63 12.75
CA TYR A 116 0.45 6.67 12.64
C TYR A 116 0.42 5.74 13.85
N SER A 117 0.95 4.53 13.64
CA SER A 117 1.18 3.54 14.69
C SER A 117 2.52 2.89 14.47
N LYS A 118 3.22 2.58 15.56
CA LYS A 118 4.42 1.75 15.52
C LYS A 118 4.13 0.46 16.26
N ILE A 119 4.07 -0.64 15.53
CA ILE A 119 3.77 -1.97 16.05
C ILE A 119 4.87 -2.91 15.54
N ASN A 120 5.54 -3.64 16.45
CA ASN A 120 6.60 -4.62 16.11
C ASN A 120 7.71 -4.08 15.18
N ASN A 121 8.13 -2.83 15.33
CA ASN A 121 9.08 -2.15 14.44
C ASN A 121 8.56 -1.90 13.02
N GLU A 122 7.27 -1.94 12.83
CA GLU A 122 6.58 -1.53 11.63
C GLU A 122 5.84 -0.21 11.90
N CYS A 123 5.91 0.71 10.95
CA CYS A 123 5.15 1.96 10.95
C CYS A 123 3.98 1.82 10.00
N ILE A 124 2.78 2.03 10.51
CA ILE A 124 1.51 1.94 9.78
C ILE A 124 0.84 3.30 9.84
N LEU A 125 0.45 3.83 8.69
CA LEU A 125 -0.32 5.05 8.57
C LEU A 125 -1.72 4.72 8.07
N GLY A 126 -2.68 5.54 8.47
CA GLY A 126 -4.05 5.43 7.97
C GLY A 126 -4.80 6.74 8.07
N GLY A 127 -6.05 6.70 7.68
CA GLY A 127 -6.95 7.84 7.71
C GLY A 127 -6.93 8.72 6.47
N LEU A 128 -7.81 9.71 6.45
CA LEU A 128 -8.03 10.59 5.32
C LEU A 128 -7.68 12.04 5.65
N ILE A 129 -6.76 12.61 4.88
CA ILE A 129 -6.37 14.02 4.99
C ILE A 129 -7.08 14.88 3.96
N GLY A 130 -7.43 16.10 4.35
CA GLY A 130 -7.94 17.16 3.47
C GLY A 130 -7.16 18.45 3.63
N GLY A 131 -7.56 19.46 2.89
CA GLY A 131 -6.95 20.80 2.98
C GLY A 131 -5.59 20.90 2.29
N GLY A 132 -4.75 21.79 2.84
CA GLY A 132 -3.45 22.14 2.30
C GLY A 132 -3.47 23.51 1.61
N ASN A 133 -2.38 24.27 1.76
CA ASN A 133 -2.23 25.66 1.23
C ASN A 133 -1.35 25.72 -0.03
N GLY A 134 -1.26 24.63 -0.78
CA GLY A 134 -0.40 24.52 -1.97
C GLY A 134 1.01 23.98 -1.70
N ASN A 135 1.44 23.88 -0.45
CA ASN A 135 2.67 23.20 -0.08
C ASN A 135 2.41 21.69 0.03
N ASN A 136 3.28 20.88 -0.53
CA ASN A 136 3.11 19.43 -0.58
C ASN A 136 3.49 18.69 0.72
N HIS A 137 4.13 19.36 1.68
CA HIS A 137 4.52 18.77 2.98
C HIS A 137 3.31 18.68 3.90
N VAL A 138 2.83 17.46 4.15
CA VAL A 138 1.63 17.14 4.92
C VAL A 138 1.86 17.21 6.42
N GLY A 139 2.91 16.54 6.88
CA GLY A 139 3.22 16.37 8.29
C GLY A 139 4.54 15.65 8.48
N THR A 140 4.94 15.44 9.74
CA THR A 140 6.24 14.82 10.07
C THR A 140 6.07 13.72 11.10
N LEU A 141 6.53 12.53 10.78
CA LEU A 141 6.56 11.38 11.68
C LEU A 141 7.64 11.53 12.76
N PRO A 142 7.41 11.03 13.97
CA PRO A 142 8.40 11.04 15.04
C PRO A 142 9.59 10.14 14.69
N ALA A 143 10.71 10.33 15.41
CA ALA A 143 11.97 9.59 15.15
C ALA A 143 11.79 8.07 15.14
N GLY A 144 10.92 7.52 16.00
CA GLY A 144 10.66 6.08 16.07
C GLY A 144 9.87 5.51 14.89
N CYS A 145 9.34 6.37 14.01
CA CYS A 145 8.52 5.99 12.84
C CYS A 145 9.08 6.61 11.55
N ARG A 146 10.38 6.45 11.31
CA ARG A 146 11.05 7.00 10.13
C ARG A 146 11.72 5.90 9.32
N PRO A 147 11.66 5.95 7.99
CA PRO A 147 12.38 5.00 7.15
C PRO A 147 13.88 5.35 7.07
N ARG A 148 14.74 4.38 6.73
CA ARG A 148 16.17 4.61 6.51
C ARG A 148 16.49 5.28 5.17
N GLN A 149 15.60 5.20 4.22
CA GLN A 149 15.72 5.76 2.87
C GLN A 149 14.40 6.36 2.45
N GLY A 150 14.39 7.21 1.43
CA GLY A 150 13.14 7.72 0.87
C GLY A 150 12.27 6.59 0.34
N LEU A 151 10.98 6.63 0.65
CA LEU A 151 10.00 5.64 0.21
C LEU A 151 8.89 6.31 -0.59
N LEU A 152 8.49 5.69 -1.70
CA LEU A 152 7.40 6.16 -2.56
C LEU A 152 6.25 5.18 -2.53
N PHE A 153 5.09 5.64 -2.07
CA PHE A 153 3.85 4.86 -1.99
C PHE A 153 2.85 5.26 -3.07
N ASN A 154 2.03 4.31 -3.46
CA ASN A 154 0.92 4.48 -4.39
C ASN A 154 -0.39 4.56 -3.61
N VAL A 155 -0.82 5.75 -3.24
CA VAL A 155 -2.02 5.95 -2.43
C VAL A 155 -3.21 6.42 -3.24
N ASN A 156 -4.41 6.27 -2.69
CA ASN A 156 -5.65 6.61 -3.39
C ASN A 156 -5.98 8.10 -3.30
N ASN A 157 -6.40 8.64 -4.44
CA ASN A 157 -7.02 9.94 -4.57
C ASN A 157 -8.29 9.82 -5.45
N HIS A 158 -9.29 9.08 -4.94
CA HIS A 158 -10.55 8.71 -5.61
C HIS A 158 -10.33 7.71 -6.77
N GLN A 159 -10.54 8.11 -8.00
CA GLN A 159 -10.29 7.27 -9.18
C GLN A 159 -8.87 7.40 -9.72
N CYS A 160 -8.04 8.18 -9.05
CA CYS A 160 -6.66 8.44 -9.41
C CYS A 160 -5.70 7.85 -8.38
N THR A 161 -4.50 7.58 -8.84
CA THR A 161 -3.38 7.30 -7.97
C THR A 161 -2.65 8.57 -7.58
N MET A 162 -2.08 8.60 -6.39
CA MET A 162 -1.21 9.68 -5.94
C MET A 162 0.09 9.10 -5.41
N ARG A 163 1.20 9.72 -5.78
CA ARG A 163 2.50 9.39 -5.22
C ARG A 163 2.68 10.12 -3.89
N LEU A 164 2.82 9.34 -2.82
CA LEU A 164 3.19 9.82 -1.51
C LEU A 164 4.64 9.48 -1.23
N HIS A 165 5.42 10.46 -0.78
CA HIS A 165 6.81 10.27 -0.41
C HIS A 165 6.96 10.39 1.12
N VAL A 166 7.55 9.39 1.74
CA VAL A 166 7.97 9.42 3.14
C VAL A 166 9.49 9.57 3.18
N ALA A 167 9.96 10.71 3.69
CA ALA A 167 11.37 11.07 3.75
C ALA A 167 12.08 10.47 4.98
N THR A 168 13.41 10.38 4.95
CA THR A 168 14.21 9.83 6.04
C THR A 168 14.16 10.65 7.34
N ASP A 169 13.80 11.92 7.25
CA ASP A 169 13.55 12.80 8.41
C ASP A 169 12.11 12.72 8.93
N GLY A 170 11.28 11.86 8.32
CA GLY A 170 9.89 11.63 8.67
C GLY A 170 8.89 12.52 7.95
N ARG A 171 9.33 13.49 7.14
CA ARG A 171 8.40 14.32 6.37
C ARG A 171 7.61 13.49 5.37
N ILE A 172 6.30 13.77 5.30
CA ILE A 172 5.38 13.16 4.35
C ILE A 172 5.03 14.20 3.31
N HIS A 173 5.24 13.86 2.03
CA HIS A 173 4.96 14.75 0.90
C HIS A 173 3.98 14.15 -0.09
N ARG A 174 3.02 14.96 -0.55
CA ARG A 174 2.18 14.67 -1.72
C ARG A 174 2.94 15.16 -2.95
N GLU A 175 3.26 14.22 -3.86
CA GLU A 175 4.16 14.53 -4.98
C GLU A 175 3.38 14.78 -6.29
N THR A 176 2.70 13.79 -6.80
CA THR A 176 2.00 13.84 -8.09
C THR A 176 0.68 13.08 -8.04
N GLY A 177 -0.24 13.40 -8.96
CA GLY A 177 -1.56 12.80 -9.04
C GLY A 177 -2.55 13.57 -8.14
N HIS A 178 -3.35 14.47 -8.72
CA HIS A 178 -4.25 15.33 -7.96
C HIS A 178 -5.61 15.35 -8.64
N CYS A 179 -6.49 14.43 -8.27
CA CYS A 179 -7.88 14.42 -8.74
C CYS A 179 -8.83 15.07 -7.74
N HIS A 180 -8.50 15.01 -6.45
CA HIS A 180 -9.32 15.56 -5.36
C HIS A 180 -8.46 16.28 -4.32
N ALA A 181 -9.12 17.17 -3.55
CA ALA A 181 -8.49 17.93 -2.47
C ALA A 181 -8.16 17.11 -1.21
N TRP A 182 -8.33 15.80 -1.24
CA TRP A 182 -8.03 14.89 -0.15
C TRP A 182 -7.06 13.78 -0.61
N THR A 183 -6.44 13.10 0.33
CA THR A 183 -5.55 11.96 0.08
C THR A 183 -5.68 10.95 1.19
N SER A 184 -5.79 9.67 0.85
CA SER A 184 -5.72 8.59 1.82
C SER A 184 -4.28 8.31 2.23
N LEU A 185 -4.09 8.00 3.52
CA LEU A 185 -2.84 7.45 4.06
C LEU A 185 -2.95 5.94 4.29
N ALA A 186 -4.12 5.35 4.10
CA ALA A 186 -4.34 3.91 4.31
C ALA A 186 -3.51 3.07 3.33
N GLY A 187 -2.93 1.97 3.85
CA GLY A 187 -2.02 1.11 3.11
C GLY A 187 -0.57 1.61 3.07
N VAL A 188 -0.24 2.70 3.76
CA VAL A 188 1.16 3.15 3.91
C VAL A 188 1.76 2.42 5.11
N THR A 189 2.60 1.43 4.82
CA THR A 189 3.28 0.62 5.84
C THR A 189 4.74 0.41 5.47
N PHE A 190 5.62 0.45 6.46
CA PHE A 190 7.06 0.26 6.24
C PHE A 190 7.79 -0.12 7.53
N PRO A 191 8.90 -0.88 7.42
CA PRO A 191 9.77 -1.17 8.55
C PRO A 191 10.41 0.10 9.10
N ALA A 192 10.29 0.34 10.40
CA ALA A 192 10.98 1.43 11.08
C ALA A 192 12.51 1.32 10.90
N SER A 193 13.24 2.40 11.18
CA SER A 193 14.69 2.46 10.92
C SER A 193 15.49 1.35 11.61
N GLU A 194 15.06 0.92 12.79
CA GLU A 194 15.69 -0.14 13.59
C GLU A 194 15.32 -1.58 13.17
N ALA A 195 14.31 -1.77 12.33
CA ALA A 195 13.95 -3.10 11.84
C ALA A 195 15.09 -3.72 11.03
N THR A 196 15.24 -5.04 11.13
CA THR A 196 16.21 -5.78 10.31
C THR A 196 15.81 -5.70 8.84
N LYS A 197 16.77 -5.32 8.00
CA LYS A 197 16.60 -5.18 6.56
C LYS A 197 17.60 -6.06 5.83
N THR A 198 17.10 -6.88 4.93
CA THR A 198 17.93 -7.73 4.06
C THR A 198 17.84 -7.22 2.63
N THR A 199 18.98 -6.97 2.01
CA THR A 199 19.04 -6.51 0.62
C THR A 199 18.30 -7.48 -0.31
N LEU A 200 17.39 -6.94 -1.12
CA LEU A 200 16.72 -7.69 -2.16
C LEU A 200 17.64 -7.81 -3.38
N GLN A 201 17.99 -9.05 -3.75
CA GLN A 201 18.79 -9.31 -4.93
C GLN A 201 17.94 -9.17 -6.19
N LEU A 202 18.29 -8.20 -7.04
CA LEU A 202 17.58 -7.92 -8.27
C LEU A 202 18.11 -8.78 -9.42
N SER A 203 17.22 -9.07 -10.36
CA SER A 203 17.45 -9.93 -11.53
C SER A 203 17.14 -9.18 -12.82
N ASN A 204 17.35 -9.83 -13.96
CA ASN A 204 16.94 -9.37 -15.28
C ASN A 204 17.39 -7.93 -15.63
N GLY A 205 18.54 -7.49 -15.09
CA GLY A 205 19.11 -6.17 -15.35
C GLY A 205 18.49 -5.03 -14.54
N TRP A 206 17.57 -5.32 -13.63
CA TRP A 206 17.09 -4.36 -12.64
C TRP A 206 18.19 -3.96 -11.67
N LYS A 207 18.20 -2.70 -11.24
CA LYS A 207 19.15 -2.16 -10.28
C LYS A 207 18.43 -1.32 -9.22
N GLY A 208 18.97 -1.25 -8.01
CA GLY A 208 18.54 -0.23 -7.06
C GLY A 208 18.73 1.17 -7.64
N TYR A 209 17.79 2.06 -7.40
CA TYR A 209 17.89 3.46 -7.89
C TYR A 209 19.08 4.17 -7.27
N GLY A 210 19.39 3.84 -6.02
CA GLY A 210 20.57 4.35 -5.31
C GLY A 210 20.38 5.76 -4.73
N GLY A 211 21.49 6.34 -4.23
CA GLY A 211 21.48 7.65 -3.61
C GLY A 211 20.51 7.74 -2.42
N TYR A 212 19.72 8.77 -2.37
CA TYR A 212 18.68 9.01 -1.34
C TYR A 212 17.65 7.86 -1.21
N TRP A 213 17.38 7.15 -2.30
CA TRP A 213 16.43 6.03 -2.37
C TRP A 213 17.03 4.70 -1.93
N GLY A 214 18.33 4.66 -1.66
CA GLY A 214 19.05 3.50 -1.13
C GLY A 214 19.00 2.26 -2.02
N THR A 215 19.12 1.11 -1.36
CA THR A 215 19.07 -0.22 -1.97
C THR A 215 17.73 -0.87 -1.62
N PRO A 216 17.04 -1.54 -2.57
CA PRO A 216 15.81 -2.26 -2.26
C PRO A 216 16.09 -3.39 -1.26
N TYR A 217 15.16 -3.62 -0.35
CA TYR A 217 15.29 -4.60 0.72
C TYR A 217 13.94 -5.24 1.05
N TYR A 218 13.99 -6.31 1.80
CA TYR A 218 12.84 -6.86 2.50
C TYR A 218 13.12 -6.94 4.01
N SER A 219 12.06 -6.91 4.80
CA SER A 219 12.07 -7.15 6.24
C SER A 219 11.07 -8.23 6.57
N LEU A 220 11.47 -9.20 7.38
CA LEU A 220 10.55 -10.21 7.92
C LEU A 220 10.19 -9.81 9.34
N ILE A 221 8.96 -9.39 9.56
CA ILE A 221 8.42 -8.93 10.84
C ILE A 221 7.25 -9.82 11.22
N LYS A 222 7.40 -10.60 12.30
CA LYS A 222 6.33 -11.48 12.80
C LYS A 222 5.72 -12.43 11.75
N GLY A 223 6.50 -12.85 10.77
CA GLY A 223 6.03 -13.73 9.69
C GLY A 223 5.51 -12.99 8.46
N GLU A 224 5.36 -11.68 8.55
CA GLU A 224 5.04 -10.83 7.41
C GLU A 224 6.31 -10.36 6.71
N CYS A 225 6.31 -10.35 5.38
CA CYS A 225 7.44 -9.92 4.57
C CYS A 225 7.12 -8.61 3.85
N ILE A 226 7.76 -7.54 4.29
CA ILE A 226 7.57 -6.18 3.75
C ILE A 226 8.71 -5.88 2.79
N VAL A 227 8.39 -5.64 1.51
CA VAL A 227 9.36 -5.31 0.47
C VAL A 227 9.34 -3.80 0.20
N GLN A 228 10.52 -3.19 0.15
CA GLN A 228 10.63 -1.74 0.04
C GLN A 228 11.76 -1.33 -0.91
N GLY A 229 11.61 -0.18 -1.53
CA GLY A 229 12.67 0.52 -2.24
C GLY A 229 12.34 0.88 -3.67
N LEU A 230 13.12 1.79 -4.22
CA LEU A 230 13.02 2.25 -5.59
C LEU A 230 14.03 1.50 -6.46
N ILE A 231 13.56 0.97 -7.57
CA ILE A 231 14.40 0.26 -8.55
C ILE A 231 14.40 0.97 -9.90
N SER A 232 15.50 0.89 -10.62
CA SER A 232 15.66 1.42 -11.97
C SER A 232 15.76 0.29 -13.00
N GLY A 233 15.10 0.48 -14.12
CA GLY A 233 14.99 -0.45 -15.23
C GLY A 233 13.74 -0.16 -16.06
N ASN A 234 13.60 -0.81 -17.18
CA ASN A 234 12.48 -0.59 -18.09
C ASN A 234 11.94 -1.88 -18.73
N LYS A 235 12.23 -3.02 -18.11
CA LYS A 235 11.81 -4.32 -18.63
C LYS A 235 10.69 -4.90 -17.79
N TRP A 236 9.57 -5.16 -18.39
CA TRP A 236 8.50 -5.97 -17.82
C TRP A 236 9.01 -7.36 -17.42
N GLY A 237 8.30 -8.03 -16.55
CA GLY A 237 8.58 -9.39 -16.14
C GLY A 237 9.36 -9.48 -14.85
N TRP A 238 10.24 -10.46 -14.75
CA TRP A 238 10.91 -10.84 -13.52
C TRP A 238 11.86 -9.76 -12.99
N ILE A 239 11.66 -9.38 -11.70
CA ILE A 239 12.42 -8.34 -11.01
C ILE A 239 13.40 -8.96 -10.00
N ALA A 240 12.92 -9.88 -9.15
CA ALA A 240 13.65 -10.47 -8.04
C ALA A 240 13.00 -11.77 -7.59
N THR A 241 13.66 -12.51 -6.70
CA THR A 241 13.08 -13.67 -6.03
C THR A 241 13.25 -13.54 -4.52
N LEU A 242 12.14 -13.65 -3.78
CA LEU A 242 12.10 -13.65 -2.33
C LEU A 242 12.58 -14.99 -1.77
N PRO A 243 13.21 -15.02 -0.57
CA PRO A 243 13.58 -16.25 0.11
C PRO A 243 12.34 -17.03 0.56
N ASP A 244 12.51 -18.31 0.87
CA ASP A 244 11.42 -19.22 1.26
C ASP A 244 10.52 -18.65 2.37
N ALA A 245 11.10 -18.01 3.38
CA ALA A 245 10.37 -17.41 4.49
C ALA A 245 9.45 -16.23 4.09
N CYS A 246 9.60 -15.70 2.88
CA CYS A 246 8.85 -14.58 2.34
C CYS A 246 7.93 -14.99 1.16
N ARG A 247 7.78 -16.27 0.89
CA ARG A 247 6.96 -16.72 -0.24
C ARG A 247 5.49 -16.84 0.16
N PRO A 248 4.59 -16.24 -0.61
CA PRO A 248 3.16 -16.40 -0.36
C PRO A 248 2.69 -17.81 -0.77
N HIS A 249 1.62 -18.30 -0.15
CA HIS A 249 0.99 -19.57 -0.56
C HIS A 249 0.35 -19.49 -1.95
N TYR A 250 -0.14 -18.33 -2.32
CA TYR A 250 -0.82 -18.04 -3.58
C TYR A 250 -0.25 -16.80 -4.23
N ARG A 251 -0.48 -16.64 -5.52
CA ARG A 251 -0.09 -15.45 -6.26
C ARG A 251 -0.82 -14.23 -5.74
N LEU A 252 -0.07 -13.19 -5.35
CA LEU A 252 -0.58 -11.91 -4.86
C LEU A 252 -0.38 -10.83 -5.92
N ILE A 253 -1.33 -9.89 -6.02
CA ILE A 253 -1.27 -8.76 -6.94
C ILE A 253 -1.23 -7.47 -6.15
N PHE A 254 -0.16 -6.71 -6.31
CA PHE A 254 0.06 -5.40 -5.67
C PHE A 254 -0.15 -4.24 -6.63
N ASN A 255 -0.60 -3.11 -6.10
CA ASN A 255 -0.82 -1.85 -6.82
C ASN A 255 0.29 -0.86 -6.49
N LEU A 256 1.37 -0.86 -7.24
CA LEU A 256 2.59 -0.10 -6.95
C LEU A 256 2.72 1.16 -7.80
N ASN A 257 3.67 2.04 -7.43
CA ASN A 257 3.82 3.36 -8.02
C ASN A 257 4.89 3.42 -9.11
N ASN A 258 4.52 4.01 -10.24
CA ASN A 258 5.44 4.53 -11.25
C ASN A 258 5.09 5.99 -11.56
N HIS A 259 5.45 6.92 -10.70
CA HIS A 259 5.16 8.35 -10.76
C HIS A 259 3.66 8.65 -10.57
N GLN A 260 2.96 9.15 -11.58
CA GLN A 260 1.50 9.35 -11.56
C GLN A 260 0.71 8.14 -12.06
N TYR A 261 1.39 7.03 -12.34
CA TYR A 261 0.78 5.82 -12.87
C TYR A 261 0.80 4.69 -11.87
N THR A 262 -0.18 3.84 -12.00
CA THR A 262 -0.26 2.57 -11.27
C THR A 262 0.48 1.48 -12.04
N SER A 263 1.14 0.60 -11.31
CA SER A 263 1.81 -0.58 -11.86
C SER A 263 1.33 -1.83 -11.12
N ARG A 264 0.95 -2.85 -11.87
CA ARG A 264 0.66 -4.16 -11.33
C ARG A 264 1.96 -4.94 -11.15
N VAL A 265 2.23 -5.33 -9.92
CA VAL A 265 3.33 -6.23 -9.57
C VAL A 265 2.76 -7.45 -8.89
N ASP A 266 3.13 -8.62 -9.38
CA ASP A 266 2.69 -9.90 -8.85
C ASP A 266 3.83 -10.58 -8.10
N VAL A 267 3.52 -11.18 -6.95
CA VAL A 267 4.42 -12.06 -6.20
C VAL A 267 3.88 -13.47 -6.30
N LEU A 268 4.70 -14.38 -6.84
CA LEU A 268 4.32 -15.77 -7.11
C LEU A 268 4.67 -16.70 -5.93
N PRO A 269 4.06 -17.89 -5.83
CA PRO A 269 4.35 -18.86 -4.77
C PRO A 269 5.80 -19.34 -4.71
N ASN A 270 6.54 -19.26 -5.82
CA ASN A 270 7.98 -19.54 -5.85
C ASN A 270 8.85 -18.37 -5.37
N GLY A 271 8.23 -17.25 -4.96
CA GLY A 271 8.87 -16.03 -4.50
C GLY A 271 9.24 -15.02 -5.59
N GLU A 272 9.04 -15.34 -6.85
CA GLU A 272 9.34 -14.42 -7.94
C GLU A 272 8.43 -13.18 -7.89
N ILE A 273 9.03 -12.01 -8.04
CA ILE A 273 8.36 -10.71 -8.17
C ILE A 273 8.38 -10.32 -9.63
N HIS A 274 7.21 -10.06 -10.21
CA HIS A 274 7.06 -9.72 -11.62
C HIS A 274 6.29 -8.42 -11.83
N TRP A 275 6.81 -7.51 -12.65
CA TRP A 275 6.05 -6.40 -13.19
C TRP A 275 5.20 -6.87 -14.37
N ILE A 276 3.89 -6.83 -14.23
CA ILE A 276 2.95 -7.44 -15.19
C ILE A 276 2.31 -6.41 -16.13
N ALA A 277 1.90 -5.25 -15.58
CA ALA A 277 1.14 -4.25 -16.34
C ALA A 277 1.24 -2.87 -15.71
N GLY A 278 0.73 -1.85 -16.40
CA GLY A 278 0.66 -0.47 -15.90
C GLY A 278 1.95 0.31 -16.14
N GLY A 279 2.00 1.52 -15.64
CA GLY A 279 2.93 2.57 -15.98
C GLY A 279 4.37 2.17 -16.19
N ASN A 280 4.87 2.36 -17.39
CA ASN A 280 6.27 2.16 -17.78
C ASN A 280 6.89 3.43 -18.41
N HIS A 281 6.29 4.57 -18.14
CA HIS A 281 6.72 5.86 -18.71
C HIS A 281 7.99 6.41 -18.08
N HIS A 282 8.32 5.91 -16.90
CA HIS A 282 9.52 6.29 -16.16
C HIS A 282 10.43 5.05 -16.02
N GLY A 283 11.71 5.23 -16.19
CA GLY A 283 12.70 4.15 -16.07
C GLY A 283 12.93 3.64 -14.65
N TRP A 284 11.88 3.59 -13.83
CA TRP A 284 11.92 3.13 -12.44
C TRP A 284 10.55 2.58 -11.98
N LEU A 285 10.57 1.84 -10.89
CA LEU A 285 9.38 1.31 -10.21
C LEU A 285 9.63 1.37 -8.70
N SER A 286 8.63 1.80 -7.92
CA SER A 286 8.66 1.61 -6.47
C SER A 286 8.16 0.22 -6.13
N LEU A 287 8.91 -0.52 -5.32
CA LEU A 287 8.49 -1.80 -4.72
C LEU A 287 7.86 -1.58 -3.34
N THR A 288 7.62 -0.34 -2.96
CA THR A 288 7.07 0.06 -1.67
C THR A 288 5.55 -0.03 -1.69
N GLY A 289 4.97 -0.90 -0.85
CA GLY A 289 3.52 -1.04 -0.74
C GLY A 289 3.07 -2.40 -0.29
#